data_36a5ad93d4db4b941605ffc3de07bf22
#
_entry.id   36a5ad93d4db4b941605ffc3de07bf22
#
_cell.length_a   1.000
_cell.length_b   1.000
_cell.length_c   1.000
_cell.angle_alpha   90.00
_cell.angle_beta   90.00
_cell.angle_gamma   90.00
#
_symmetry.space_group_name_H-M   'P 1'
#
loop_
_entity.id
_entity.type
_entity.pdbx_description
1 polymer ?
#
loop_
_entity_poly.entity_id
_entity_poly.type
_entity_poly.pdbx_seq_one_letter_code
_entity_poly.pdbx_strand_id
1 'polypeptide(L)'
;MRHGNKVNHLGVKTGHRSSMLANLACSLIMHKRIETTLAKAKELRVYVEPMITKSKNDTTHSRRMVFSSLKNKYAVKELFSAVAEKVGSRPGGYTRVLKVGFRQGDAAEMAMIELVDFNETYTTAKKAAAKKSTRRAGSKKVAAPAAKAEAKAEGEVQAAGDSAAE
;
A
#
# COMPACT_ATOMS: atom_id res chain seq x y z
N MET A 1 25.31 -31.23 -9.27
CA MET A 1 24.95 -29.84 -8.92
C MET A 1 23.54 -29.52 -9.42
N ARG A 2 22.75 -28.75 -8.65
CA ARG A 2 21.40 -28.41 -9.02
C ARG A 2 21.38 -26.96 -9.55
N HIS A 3 21.40 -26.80 -10.85
CA HIS A 3 21.38 -25.48 -11.50
C HIS A 3 19.94 -24.98 -11.70
N GLY A 4 19.72 -23.65 -11.65
CA GLY A 4 18.45 -23.02 -11.96
C GLY A 4 17.31 -23.23 -10.95
N ASN A 5 17.62 -23.61 -9.69
CA ASN A 5 16.60 -23.78 -8.65
C ASN A 5 16.03 -22.42 -8.23
N LYS A 6 14.78 -22.13 -8.64
CA LYS A 6 14.06 -20.89 -8.31
C LYS A 6 13.35 -20.95 -6.95
N VAL A 7 13.27 -22.11 -6.31
CA VAL A 7 12.52 -22.30 -5.06
C VAL A 7 13.50 -22.44 -3.90
N ASN A 8 13.36 -21.57 -2.90
CA ASN A 8 14.08 -21.70 -1.65
C ASN A 8 13.37 -22.71 -0.74
N HIS A 9 14.02 -23.80 -0.40
CA HIS A 9 13.46 -24.86 0.45
C HIS A 9 13.38 -24.48 1.93
N LEU A 10 14.05 -23.42 2.37
CA LEU A 10 14.08 -22.96 3.77
C LEU A 10 14.59 -24.04 4.78
N GLY A 11 15.35 -25.01 4.31
CA GLY A 11 15.85 -26.11 5.14
C GLY A 11 14.78 -27.11 5.61
N VAL A 12 13.56 -27.08 5.02
CA VAL A 12 12.44 -27.94 5.45
C VAL A 12 11.89 -28.79 4.31
N LYS A 13 11.24 -29.91 4.66
CA LYS A 13 10.57 -30.79 3.70
C LYS A 13 9.40 -30.07 3.00
N THR A 14 9.06 -30.50 1.79
CA THR A 14 8.04 -29.89 0.93
C THR A 14 6.68 -29.70 1.62
N GLY A 15 6.16 -30.73 2.30
CA GLY A 15 4.88 -30.62 3.01
C GLY A 15 4.94 -29.63 4.16
N HIS A 16 6.00 -29.64 4.95
CA HIS A 16 6.22 -28.68 6.03
C HIS A 16 6.35 -27.25 5.50
N ARG A 17 7.11 -27.03 4.41
CA ARG A 17 7.24 -25.72 3.76
C ARG A 17 5.89 -25.17 3.32
N SER A 18 5.09 -26.01 2.67
CA SER A 18 3.75 -25.60 2.21
C SER A 18 2.84 -25.19 3.38
N SER A 19 2.78 -26.01 4.43
CA SER A 19 1.96 -25.71 5.62
C SER A 19 2.44 -24.47 6.36
N MET A 20 3.77 -24.31 6.50
CA MET A 20 4.36 -23.13 7.14
C MET A 20 4.02 -21.84 6.37
N LEU A 21 4.17 -21.83 5.05
CA LEU A 21 3.85 -20.66 4.24
C LEU A 21 2.36 -20.34 4.26
N ALA A 22 1.49 -21.36 4.25
CA ALA A 22 0.03 -21.17 4.37
C ALA A 22 -0.33 -20.52 5.71
N ASN A 23 0.24 -20.99 6.82
CA ASN A 23 0.01 -20.42 8.15
C ASN A 23 0.54 -18.98 8.27
N LEU A 24 1.76 -18.71 7.78
CA LEU A 24 2.29 -17.35 7.74
C LEU A 24 1.44 -16.42 6.87
N ALA A 25 0.92 -16.90 5.73
CA ALA A 25 0.02 -16.15 4.88
C ALA A 25 -1.30 -15.82 5.58
N CYS A 26 -1.91 -16.79 6.29
CA CYS A 26 -3.10 -16.55 7.09
C CYS A 26 -2.84 -15.48 8.16
N SER A 27 -1.71 -15.58 8.89
CA SER A 27 -1.34 -14.60 9.91
C SER A 27 -1.13 -13.20 9.29
N LEU A 28 -0.48 -13.11 8.14
CA LEU A 28 -0.27 -11.82 7.45
C LEU A 28 -1.60 -11.19 7.02
N ILE A 29 -2.54 -11.97 6.49
CA ILE A 29 -3.86 -11.49 6.07
C ILE A 29 -4.67 -11.01 7.27
N MET A 30 -4.63 -11.73 8.40
CA MET A 30 -5.38 -11.38 9.60
C MET A 30 -4.79 -10.16 10.32
N HIS A 31 -3.48 -10.15 10.53
CA HIS A 31 -2.79 -9.12 11.32
C HIS A 31 -2.24 -7.96 10.48
N LYS A 32 -2.23 -8.08 9.13
CA LYS A 32 -1.70 -7.07 8.19
C LYS A 32 -0.18 -6.86 8.27
N ARG A 33 0.44 -7.25 9.35
CA ARG A 33 1.87 -7.14 9.65
C ARG A 33 2.32 -8.30 10.53
N ILE A 34 3.43 -8.94 10.18
CA ILE A 34 4.05 -10.00 10.98
C ILE A 34 5.58 -9.89 10.95
N GLU A 35 6.22 -10.38 11.99
CA GLU A 35 7.67 -10.50 12.06
C GLU A 35 8.10 -11.96 11.86
N THR A 36 9.14 -12.16 11.06
CA THR A 36 9.69 -13.49 10.78
C THR A 36 11.12 -13.37 10.27
N THR A 37 11.78 -14.50 9.98
CA THR A 37 13.13 -14.44 9.40
C THR A 37 13.09 -13.93 7.96
N LEU A 38 14.12 -13.21 7.53
CA LEU A 38 14.22 -12.59 6.21
C LEU A 38 13.99 -13.59 5.06
N ALA A 39 14.54 -14.80 5.19
CA ALA A 39 14.35 -15.85 4.18
C ALA A 39 12.88 -16.26 4.05
N LYS A 40 12.18 -16.47 5.18
CA LYS A 40 10.74 -16.80 5.20
C LYS A 40 9.89 -15.64 4.65
N ALA A 41 10.21 -14.39 5.01
CA ALA A 41 9.50 -13.22 4.51
C ALA A 41 9.60 -13.08 2.98
N LYS A 42 10.78 -13.33 2.41
CA LYS A 42 10.98 -13.30 0.95
C LYS A 42 10.14 -14.36 0.22
N GLU A 43 10.12 -15.59 0.74
CA GLU A 43 9.31 -16.68 0.16
C GLU A 43 7.81 -16.45 0.37
N LEU A 44 7.43 -15.91 1.53
CA LEU A 44 6.04 -15.56 1.83
C LEU A 44 5.49 -14.53 0.85
N ARG A 45 6.28 -13.53 0.46
CA ARG A 45 5.90 -12.55 -0.56
C ARG A 45 5.50 -13.23 -1.87
N VAL A 46 6.35 -14.13 -2.37
CA VAL A 46 6.09 -14.87 -3.62
C VAL A 46 4.83 -15.72 -3.50
N TYR A 47 4.54 -16.24 -2.31
CA TYR A 47 3.36 -17.08 -2.05
C TYR A 47 2.06 -16.27 -1.95
N VAL A 48 2.08 -15.11 -1.28
CA VAL A 48 0.86 -14.33 -0.97
C VAL A 48 0.44 -13.41 -2.12
N GLU A 49 1.37 -12.80 -2.86
CA GLU A 49 1.03 -11.83 -3.91
C GLU A 49 0.09 -12.37 -5.00
N PRO A 50 0.25 -13.61 -5.51
CA PRO A 50 -0.69 -14.18 -6.46
C PRO A 50 -2.10 -14.39 -5.88
N MET A 51 -2.22 -14.65 -4.57
CA MET A 51 -3.52 -14.81 -3.89
C MET A 51 -4.24 -13.47 -3.77
N ILE A 52 -3.50 -12.40 -3.45
CA ILE A 52 -4.04 -11.04 -3.42
C ILE A 52 -4.49 -10.61 -4.82
N THR A 53 -3.73 -10.92 -5.86
CA THR A 53 -4.16 -10.64 -7.24
C THR A 53 -5.47 -11.36 -7.58
N LYS A 54 -5.62 -12.62 -7.17
CA LYS A 54 -6.87 -13.39 -7.39
C LYS A 54 -8.05 -12.85 -6.60
N SER A 55 -7.81 -12.24 -5.43
CA SER A 55 -8.89 -11.68 -4.60
C SER A 55 -9.56 -10.43 -5.19
N LYS A 56 -8.93 -9.77 -6.15
CA LYS A 56 -9.53 -8.62 -6.85
C LYS A 56 -10.74 -9.01 -7.69
N ASN A 57 -10.76 -10.24 -8.20
CA ASN A 57 -11.89 -10.79 -8.95
C ASN A 57 -12.65 -11.74 -8.03
N ASP A 58 -13.71 -11.24 -7.40
CA ASP A 58 -14.52 -12.03 -6.46
C ASP A 58 -15.44 -12.99 -7.19
N THR A 59 -14.89 -14.12 -7.59
CA THR A 59 -15.65 -15.24 -8.16
C THR A 59 -15.59 -16.44 -7.23
N THR A 60 -16.61 -17.31 -7.29
CA THR A 60 -16.61 -18.59 -6.55
C THR A 60 -15.36 -19.43 -6.86
N HIS A 61 -14.91 -19.41 -8.11
CA HIS A 61 -13.69 -20.10 -8.52
C HIS A 61 -12.44 -19.51 -7.82
N SER A 62 -12.28 -18.17 -7.83
CA SER A 62 -11.16 -17.50 -7.15
C SER A 62 -11.14 -17.83 -5.65
N ARG A 63 -12.30 -17.79 -4.98
CA ARG A 63 -12.42 -18.16 -3.57
C ARG A 63 -12.00 -19.61 -3.30
N ARG A 64 -12.43 -20.57 -4.14
CA ARG A 64 -12.04 -21.98 -4.03
C ARG A 64 -10.53 -22.17 -4.22
N MET A 65 -9.93 -21.52 -5.21
CA MET A 65 -8.49 -21.60 -5.47
C MET A 65 -7.66 -21.05 -4.31
N VAL A 66 -8.06 -19.91 -3.75
CA VAL A 66 -7.38 -19.32 -2.59
C VAL A 66 -7.58 -20.19 -1.34
N PHE A 67 -8.79 -20.71 -1.13
CA PHE A 67 -9.07 -21.61 -0.01
C PHE A 67 -8.24 -22.90 -0.07
N SER A 68 -8.04 -23.48 -1.25
CA SER A 68 -7.21 -24.70 -1.40
C SER A 68 -5.77 -24.49 -0.94
N SER A 69 -5.26 -23.24 -1.07
CA SER A 69 -3.91 -22.86 -0.65
C SER A 69 -3.82 -22.49 0.84
N LEU A 70 -4.76 -21.68 1.34
CA LEU A 70 -4.75 -21.17 2.71
C LEU A 70 -5.36 -22.14 3.73
N LYS A 71 -6.37 -22.93 3.34
CA LYS A 71 -7.12 -23.88 4.18
C LYS A 71 -7.77 -23.24 5.43
N ASN A 72 -7.93 -21.92 5.44
CA ASN A 72 -8.52 -21.15 6.53
C ASN A 72 -9.64 -20.24 6.03
N LYS A 73 -10.89 -20.51 6.49
CA LYS A 73 -12.07 -19.76 6.06
C LYS A 73 -12.05 -18.29 6.47
N TYR A 74 -11.50 -18.00 7.64
CA TYR A 74 -11.46 -16.62 8.16
C TYR A 74 -10.47 -15.77 7.37
N ALA A 75 -9.28 -16.29 7.09
CA ALA A 75 -8.30 -15.60 6.24
C ALA A 75 -8.82 -15.35 4.82
N VAL A 76 -9.55 -16.31 4.24
CA VAL A 76 -10.19 -16.11 2.93
C VAL A 76 -11.26 -15.03 2.98
N LYS A 77 -12.15 -15.05 4.00
CA LYS A 77 -13.15 -14.01 4.18
C LYS A 77 -12.51 -12.63 4.25
N GLU A 78 -11.50 -12.46 5.11
CA GLU A 78 -10.77 -11.21 5.30
C GLU A 78 -10.04 -10.74 4.03
N LEU A 79 -9.47 -11.69 3.26
CA LEU A 79 -8.78 -11.38 2.01
C LEU A 79 -9.70 -10.80 0.95
N PHE A 80 -10.91 -11.38 0.77
CA PHE A 80 -11.89 -10.95 -0.22
C PHE A 80 -12.75 -9.75 0.24
N SER A 81 -12.75 -9.40 1.52
CA SER A 81 -13.41 -8.19 2.04
C SER A 81 -12.42 -7.05 2.18
N ALA A 82 -11.85 -6.88 3.37
CA ALA A 82 -11.03 -5.73 3.74
C ALA A 82 -9.75 -5.58 2.92
N VAL A 83 -9.08 -6.70 2.55
CA VAL A 83 -7.82 -6.62 1.80
C VAL A 83 -8.07 -6.28 0.34
N ALA A 84 -9.03 -6.94 -0.31
CA ALA A 84 -9.35 -6.70 -1.72
C ALA A 84 -9.81 -5.27 -1.98
N GLU A 85 -10.61 -4.69 -1.07
CA GLU A 85 -11.09 -3.32 -1.16
C GLU A 85 -9.94 -2.30 -1.14
N LYS A 86 -9.02 -2.41 -0.16
CA LYS A 86 -7.88 -1.49 -0.02
C LYS A 86 -6.86 -1.61 -1.15
N VAL A 87 -6.64 -2.83 -1.64
CA VAL A 87 -5.60 -3.15 -2.64
C VAL A 87 -6.11 -3.00 -4.08
N GLY A 88 -7.40 -2.81 -4.28
CA GLY A 88 -8.07 -2.84 -5.60
C GLY A 88 -7.39 -2.04 -6.70
N SER A 89 -6.89 -0.84 -6.39
CA SER A 89 -6.26 0.07 -7.35
C SER A 89 -4.79 -0.23 -7.68
N ARG A 90 -4.11 -1.06 -6.89
CA ARG A 90 -2.67 -1.32 -7.03
C ARG A 90 -2.42 -2.44 -8.05
N PRO A 91 -1.55 -2.27 -9.08
CA PRO A 91 -1.31 -3.30 -10.11
C PRO A 91 -0.47 -4.48 -9.61
N GLY A 92 0.30 -4.31 -8.48
CA GLY A 92 1.16 -5.33 -7.90
C GLY A 92 2.03 -4.80 -6.77
N GLY A 93 2.88 -5.64 -6.16
CA GLY A 93 3.74 -5.23 -5.05
C GLY A 93 2.95 -4.88 -3.80
N TYR A 94 2.02 -5.74 -3.41
CA TYR A 94 1.13 -5.53 -2.28
C TYR A 94 1.80 -5.64 -0.92
N THR A 95 2.97 -6.28 -0.89
CA THR A 95 3.72 -6.54 0.34
C THR A 95 5.04 -5.78 0.38
N ARG A 96 5.45 -5.39 1.57
CA ARG A 96 6.75 -4.77 1.85
C ARG A 96 7.48 -5.59 2.90
N VAL A 97 8.76 -5.84 2.67
CA VAL A 97 9.65 -6.52 3.62
C VAL A 97 10.68 -5.52 4.13
N LEU A 98 10.70 -5.29 5.43
CA LEU A 98 11.62 -4.41 6.13
C LEU A 98 12.57 -5.25 7.00
N LYS A 99 13.87 -5.03 6.90
CA LYS A 99 14.84 -5.68 7.78
C LYS A 99 14.78 -5.03 9.17
N VAL A 100 14.67 -5.85 10.21
CA VAL A 100 14.59 -5.38 11.61
C VAL A 100 15.95 -5.49 12.31
N GLY A 101 16.75 -6.47 11.96
CA GLY A 101 18.04 -6.75 12.58
C GLY A 101 18.28 -8.24 12.77
N PHE A 102 19.06 -8.59 13.78
CA PHE A 102 19.39 -9.97 14.10
C PHE A 102 18.70 -10.39 15.40
N ARG A 103 18.25 -11.64 15.45
CA ARG A 103 17.67 -12.24 16.65
C ARG A 103 18.82 -12.67 17.58
N GLN A 104 18.68 -12.34 18.88
CA GLN A 104 19.61 -12.82 19.89
C GLN A 104 19.54 -14.36 20.00
N GLY A 105 20.66 -14.98 20.23
CA GLY A 105 20.78 -16.43 20.38
C GLY A 105 21.30 -17.13 19.14
N ASP A 106 20.66 -16.95 17.96
CA ASP A 106 21.03 -17.62 16.71
C ASP A 106 21.51 -16.68 15.59
N ALA A 107 21.57 -15.37 15.88
CA ALA A 107 21.96 -14.33 14.92
C ALA A 107 21.17 -14.39 13.59
N ALA A 108 19.97 -14.95 13.59
CA ALA A 108 19.13 -15.03 12.40
C ALA A 108 18.70 -13.63 11.96
N GLU A 109 18.82 -13.31 10.66
CA GLU A 109 18.30 -12.08 10.10
C GLU A 109 16.78 -12.06 10.21
N MET A 110 16.24 -11.07 10.92
CA MET A 110 14.81 -10.85 11.10
C MET A 110 14.28 -9.80 10.12
N ALA A 111 13.05 -9.98 9.72
CA ALA A 111 12.33 -9.04 8.86
C ALA A 111 10.86 -8.96 9.25
N MET A 112 10.32 -7.77 9.12
CA MET A 112 8.89 -7.51 9.18
C MET A 112 8.34 -7.51 7.76
N ILE A 113 7.28 -8.27 7.52
CA ILE A 113 6.50 -8.22 6.29
C ILE A 113 5.14 -7.60 6.59
N GLU A 114 4.71 -6.67 5.74
CA GLU A 114 3.46 -5.94 5.90
C GLU A 114 2.72 -5.76 4.58
N LEU A 115 1.40 -5.56 4.65
CA LEU A 115 0.59 -5.11 3.54
C LEU A 115 0.73 -3.59 3.40
N VAL A 116 1.22 -3.12 2.26
CA VAL A 116 1.59 -1.70 2.03
C VAL A 116 0.42 -0.76 2.25
N ASP A 117 -0.78 -1.15 1.81
CA ASP A 117 -1.96 -0.29 1.83
C ASP A 117 -2.62 -0.18 3.24
N PHE A 118 -2.16 -0.99 4.20
CA PHE A 118 -2.57 -0.93 5.60
C PHE A 118 -1.61 -0.14 6.49
N ASN A 119 -0.50 0.33 5.94
CA ASN A 119 0.47 1.13 6.70
C ASN A 119 0.24 2.62 6.46
N GLU A 120 -0.31 3.29 7.46
CA GLU A 120 -0.62 4.73 7.42
C GLU A 120 0.62 5.59 7.62
N THR A 121 1.61 5.11 8.38
CA THR A 121 2.79 5.86 8.79
C THR A 121 3.68 6.27 7.62
N TYR A 122 3.85 5.41 6.62
CA TYR A 122 4.72 5.68 5.46
C TYR A 122 4.01 6.32 4.27
N THR A 123 2.68 6.38 4.28
CA THR A 123 1.89 6.97 3.18
C THR A 123 1.79 8.48 3.31
N THR A 124 1.80 9.01 4.54
CA THR A 124 1.59 10.43 4.84
C THR A 124 2.84 11.27 4.57
N ALA A 125 4.05 10.71 4.79
CA ALA A 125 5.31 11.44 4.63
C ALA A 125 5.64 11.83 3.17
N LYS A 126 5.15 11.09 2.20
CA LYS A 126 5.44 11.35 0.78
C LYS A 126 4.64 12.51 0.18
N LYS A 127 3.51 12.91 0.80
CA LYS A 127 2.72 14.07 0.37
C LYS A 127 3.27 15.41 0.82
N ALA A 128 4.05 15.45 1.92
CA ALA A 128 4.61 16.67 2.47
C ALA A 128 5.94 17.11 1.82
N ALA A 129 6.70 16.19 1.22
CA ALA A 129 8.01 16.48 0.64
C ALA A 129 7.98 16.99 -0.81
N ALA A 130 6.83 17.00 -1.48
CA ALA A 130 6.73 17.35 -2.90
C ALA A 130 6.48 18.85 -3.18
N LYS A 131 6.52 19.73 -2.17
CA LYS A 131 6.31 21.17 -2.35
C LYS A 131 7.40 22.03 -1.69
N LYS A 132 8.66 21.83 -2.06
CA LYS A 132 9.69 22.87 -1.98
C LYS A 132 10.34 23.02 -3.34
N SER A 133 9.63 23.69 -4.24
CA SER A 133 10.20 24.29 -5.43
C SER A 133 11.15 25.40 -4.98
N THR A 134 12.44 25.19 -5.11
CA THR A 134 13.46 26.22 -5.02
C THR A 134 13.26 27.18 -6.18
N ARG A 135 12.58 28.29 -5.93
CA ARG A 135 12.69 29.46 -6.80
C ARG A 135 14.06 30.08 -6.57
N ARG A 136 14.93 29.78 -7.48
CA ARG A 136 16.24 30.47 -7.62
C ARG A 136 15.98 31.93 -7.97
N ALA A 137 16.29 32.83 -7.06
CA ALA A 137 16.29 34.28 -7.28
C ALA A 137 17.29 34.61 -8.36
N GLY A 138 16.81 35.18 -9.44
CA GLY A 138 17.61 35.88 -10.44
C GLY A 138 17.34 37.38 -10.29
N SER A 139 18.33 38.11 -9.79
CA SER A 139 18.37 39.56 -9.71
C SER A 139 18.47 40.18 -11.09
N LYS A 140 17.72 41.26 -11.36
CA LYS A 140 18.23 42.47 -12.01
C LYS A 140 17.13 43.54 -12.21
N LYS A 141 17.22 44.58 -11.43
CA LYS A 141 17.61 45.96 -11.74
C LYS A 141 16.56 46.83 -12.45
N VAL A 142 16.08 47.80 -11.64
CA VAL A 142 15.90 49.26 -11.86
C VAL A 142 15.04 49.72 -13.05
N ALA A 143 13.93 50.39 -12.73
CA ALA A 143 13.63 51.80 -12.98
C ALA A 143 12.15 52.11 -12.64
N ALA A 144 11.94 53.09 -11.81
CA ALA A 144 10.70 53.87 -11.64
C ALA A 144 10.79 55.10 -12.61
N PRO A 145 9.82 56.02 -12.67
CA PRO A 145 8.48 56.14 -12.08
C PRO A 145 7.39 56.73 -13.03
N ALA A 146 6.27 57.08 -12.44
CA ALA A 146 5.22 58.06 -12.84
C ALA A 146 3.88 57.44 -13.22
N ALA A 147 2.90 57.59 -12.42
CA ALA A 147 2.01 58.69 -12.06
C ALA A 147 0.66 58.68 -12.78
N LYS A 148 -0.36 58.81 -11.95
CA LYS A 148 -1.70 59.38 -12.23
C LYS A 148 -2.69 58.56 -13.05
N ALA A 149 -3.94 58.48 -12.79
CA ALA A 149 -4.90 59.20 -11.90
C ALA A 149 -6.25 58.49 -12.06
N GLU A 150 -7.04 58.48 -11.02
CA GLU A 150 -8.48 58.85 -10.94
C GLU A 150 -9.38 58.31 -12.05
N ALA A 151 -10.57 57.81 -11.82
CA ALA A 151 -11.71 58.16 -11.02
C ALA A 151 -12.77 57.08 -11.11
N LYS A 152 -13.50 56.77 -10.01
CA LYS A 152 -14.93 57.16 -9.82
C LYS A 152 -15.90 56.57 -10.84
N ALA A 153 -16.96 55.90 -10.54
CA ALA A 153 -18.09 56.08 -9.65
C ALA A 153 -18.99 54.84 -9.81
N GLU A 154 -19.56 54.30 -8.76
CA GLU A 154 -20.96 54.48 -8.32
C GLU A 154 -22.06 53.94 -9.23
N GLY A 155 -22.96 53.20 -8.60
CA GLY A 155 -24.34 52.92 -8.96
C GLY A 155 -24.70 51.47 -8.67
N GLU A 156 -25.12 51.05 -7.45
CA GLU A 156 -26.50 51.19 -6.93
C GLU A 156 -27.53 50.76 -8.01
N VAL A 157 -28.47 49.90 -7.80
CA VAL A 157 -29.52 49.76 -6.81
C VAL A 157 -30.45 48.59 -7.24
N GLN A 158 -30.89 47.76 -6.27
CA GLN A 158 -32.28 47.26 -6.10
C GLN A 158 -32.93 46.48 -7.27
N ALA A 159 -33.80 45.60 -7.05
CA ALA A 159 -34.60 45.07 -5.94
C ALA A 159 -35.50 43.93 -6.47
N ALA A 160 -35.74 43.00 -5.59
CA ALA A 160 -37.09 42.54 -5.21
C ALA A 160 -38.05 41.91 -6.22
N GLY A 161 -38.66 40.90 -5.75
CA GLY A 161 -40.02 40.48 -6.02
C GLY A 161 -40.10 39.07 -6.61
N ASP A 162 -40.48 38.14 -5.96
CA ASP A 162 -41.64 37.75 -5.15
C ASP A 162 -42.58 36.81 -5.94
N SER A 163 -43.08 35.85 -5.18
CA SER A 163 -44.30 35.04 -5.33
C SER A 163 -44.25 33.89 -6.36
N ALA A 164 -44.35 32.71 -5.87
CA ALA A 164 -45.51 31.98 -5.34
C ALA A 164 -46.22 31.10 -6.37
N ALA A 165 -46.45 29.90 -5.92
CA ALA A 165 -47.56 28.99 -6.17
C ALA A 165 -47.65 28.31 -7.58
N GLU A 166 -47.55 27.04 -7.64
CA GLU A 166 -48.57 26.01 -7.48
C GLU A 166 -47.95 24.63 -7.42
#